data_f3e9d9012c40a13fead2f6bdb07d372f
#
_entry.id   f3e9d9012c40a13fead2f6bdb07d372f
#
_cell.length_a   1.000
_cell.length_b   1.000
_cell.length_c   1.000
_cell.angle_alpha   90.00
_cell.angle_beta   90.00
_cell.angle_gamma   90.00
#
_symmetry.space_group_name_H-M   'P 1'
#
loop_
_entity.id
_entity.type
_entity.pdbx_description
1 polymer ?
#
loop_
_entity_poly.entity_id
_entity_poly.type
_entity_poly.pdbx_seq_one_letter_code
_entity_poly.pdbx_strand_id
1 'polypeptide(L)' 'MDQFVRSQNVERYRRLLERVTDESDRQHIINLLAEERQKQKDAGDPAG' A
#
# COMPACT_ATOMS: atom_id res chain seq x y z
N MET A 1 -15.87 0.68 5.21
CA MET A 1 -15.34 -0.67 5.25
C MET A 1 -14.09 -0.84 4.41
N ASP A 2 -14.17 -0.45 3.16
CA ASP A 2 -13.03 -0.59 2.25
C ASP A 2 -11.85 0.27 2.69
N GLN A 3 -12.14 1.42 3.25
CA GLN A 3 -11.11 2.33 3.73
C GLN A 3 -10.25 1.68 4.82
N PHE A 4 -10.91 0.98 5.72
CA PHE A 4 -10.21 0.31 6.81
C PHE A 4 -9.29 -0.80 6.29
N VAL A 5 -9.80 -1.59 5.36
CA VAL A 5 -9.04 -2.68 4.79
C VAL A 5 -7.83 -2.16 4.03
N ARG A 6 -8.02 -1.09 3.26
CA ARG A 6 -6.93 -0.50 2.50
C ARG A 6 -5.85 0.05 3.41
N SER A 7 -6.25 0.68 4.50
CA SER A 7 -5.30 1.19 5.48
C SER A 7 -4.45 0.07 6.04
N GLN A 8 -5.07 -1.05 6.36
CA GLN A 8 -4.35 -2.20 6.88
C GLN A 8 -3.38 -2.77 5.85
N ASN A 9 -3.78 -2.78 4.59
CA ASN A 9 -2.91 -3.26 3.53
C ASN A 9 -1.67 -2.38 3.39
N VAL A 10 -1.86 -1.08 3.45
CA VAL A 10 -0.74 -0.16 3.35
C VAL A 10 0.23 -0.37 4.49
N GLU A 11 -0.28 -0.52 5.70
CA GLU A 11 0.59 -0.77 6.85
C GLU A 11 1.33 -2.10 6.74
N ARG A 12 0.63 -3.11 6.28
CA ARG A 12 1.25 -4.43 6.10
C ARG A 12 2.38 -4.36 5.09
N TYR A 13 2.17 -3.68 3.98
CA TYR A 13 3.20 -3.55 2.96
C TYR A 13 4.40 -2.78 3.49
N ARG A 14 4.15 -1.75 4.29
CA ARG A 14 5.24 -0.98 4.87
C ARG A 14 6.09 -1.83 5.80
N ARG A 15 5.46 -2.70 6.57
CA ARG A 15 6.18 -3.61 7.45
C ARG A 15 6.99 -4.62 6.64
N LEU A 16 6.42 -5.09 5.56
CA LEU A 16 7.14 -6.00 4.68
C LEU A 16 8.37 -5.33 4.10
N LEU A 17 8.26 -4.06 3.74
CA LEU A 17 9.39 -3.31 3.21
C LEU A 17 10.55 -3.25 4.20
N GLU A 18 10.24 -3.18 5.48
CA GLU A 18 11.26 -3.14 6.50
C GLU A 18 12.02 -4.46 6.62
N ARG A 19 11.37 -5.55 6.31
CA ARG A 19 11.95 -6.88 6.44
C ARG A 19 12.62 -7.36 5.17
N VAL A 20 12.09 -6.95 4.04
CA VAL A 20 12.57 -7.43 2.75
C VAL A 20 13.90 -6.77 2.41
N THR A 21 14.88 -7.59 2.09
CA THR A 21 16.21 -7.10 1.70
C THR A 21 16.44 -7.21 0.21
N ASP A 22 15.72 -8.09 -0.46
CA ASP A 22 15.83 -8.28 -1.89
C ASP A 22 15.24 -7.09 -2.63
N GLU A 23 16.02 -6.51 -3.52
CA GLU A 23 15.61 -5.33 -4.25
C GLU A 23 14.40 -5.57 -5.14
N SER A 24 14.33 -6.72 -5.78
CA SER A 24 13.19 -7.07 -6.62
C SER A 24 11.90 -7.12 -5.81
N ASP A 25 11.98 -7.74 -4.65
CA ASP A 25 10.81 -7.85 -3.77
C ASP A 25 10.40 -6.48 -3.24
N ARG A 26 11.37 -5.67 -2.89
CA ARG A 26 11.09 -4.31 -2.42
C ARG A 26 10.38 -3.51 -3.50
N GLN A 27 10.86 -3.60 -4.72
CA GLN A 27 10.23 -2.87 -5.83
C GLN A 27 8.80 -3.34 -6.04
N HIS A 28 8.58 -4.64 -5.93
CA HIS A 28 7.25 -5.21 -6.08
C HIS A 28 6.30 -4.65 -5.01
N ILE A 29 6.77 -4.60 -3.79
CA ILE A 29 5.94 -4.09 -2.68
C ILE A 29 5.68 -2.60 -2.85
N ILE A 30 6.67 -1.85 -3.29
CA ILE A 30 6.50 -0.43 -3.54
C ILE A 30 5.42 -0.20 -4.60
N ASN A 31 5.42 -1.03 -5.63
CA ASN A 31 4.41 -0.94 -6.68
C ASN A 31 3.02 -1.23 -6.13
N LEU A 32 2.92 -2.24 -5.26
CA LEU A 32 1.64 -2.57 -4.63
C LEU A 32 1.14 -1.41 -3.77
N LEU A 33 2.05 -0.78 -3.04
CA LEU A 33 1.70 0.38 -2.23
C LEU A 33 1.16 1.51 -3.08
N ALA A 34 1.84 1.77 -4.19
CA ALA A 34 1.42 2.84 -5.10
C ALA A 34 0.03 2.56 -5.65
N GLU A 35 -0.24 1.31 -5.99
CA GLU A 35 -1.56 0.91 -6.49
C GLU A 35 -2.64 1.12 -5.43
N GLU A 36 -2.34 0.74 -4.20
CA GLU A 36 -3.31 0.91 -3.13
C GLU A 36 -3.65 2.37 -2.88
N ARG A 37 -2.64 3.22 -2.92
CA ARG A 37 -2.84 4.64 -2.75
C ARG A 37 -3.65 5.23 -3.89
N GLN A 38 -3.39 4.76 -5.10
CA GLN A 38 -4.13 5.23 -6.26
C GLN A 38 -5.59 4.83 -6.17
N LYS A 39 -5.85 3.62 -5.70
CA LYS A 39 -7.22 3.15 -5.51
C LYS A 39 -7.97 4.00 -4.50
N GLN A 40 -7.30 4.40 -3.44
CA GLN A 40 -7.90 5.26 -2.44
C GLN A 40 -8.31 6.60 -3.03
N LYS A 41 -7.46 7.15 -3.87
CA LYS A 41 -7.76 8.40 -4.55
C LYS A 41 -8.93 8.25 -5.50
N ASP A 42 -8.92 7.17 -6.29
CA ASP A 42 -9.96 6.92 -7.27
C ASP A 42 -11.30 6.67 -6.62
N ALA A 43 -11.29 6.13 -5.42
CA ALA A 43 -12.53 5.89 -4.68
C ALA A 43 -13.13 7.18 -4.14
N GLY A 44 -12.46 8.29 -4.36
CA GLY A 44 -12.96 9.58 -3.91
C GLY A 44 -12.83 9.76 -2.42
N ASP A 45 -11.68 9.38 -1.88
CA ASP A 45 -11.41 9.54 -0.46
C ASP A 45 -11.55 11.00 -0.07
N PRO A 46 -12.55 11.33 0.76
CA PRO A 46 -12.77 12.73 1.13
C PRO A 46 -11.66 13.31 1.98
N ALA A 47 -10.90 12.45 2.63
CA ALA A 47 -9.79 12.90 3.45
C ALA A 47 -8.58 13.26 2.60
N GLY A 48 -8.56 12.75 1.40
CA GLY A 48 -7.46 13.05 0.48
C GLY A 48 -7.51 14.44 -0.04
#